data_4308b0b606ea520ef836d72b19e08c03
#
_entry.id   4308b0b606ea520ef836d72b19e08c03
#
_cell.length_a   1.000
_cell.length_b   1.000
_cell.length_c   1.000
_cell.angle_alpha   90.00
_cell.angle_beta   90.00
_cell.angle_gamma   90.00
#
_symmetry.space_group_name_H-M   'P 1'
#
loop_
_entity.id
_entity.type
_entity.pdbx_description
1 polymer ?
#
loop_
_entity_poly.entity_id
_entity_poly.type
_entity_poly.pdbx_seq_one_letter_code
_entity_poly.pdbx_strand_id
1 'polypeptide(L)'
;MKLDVVQLAYHVADIRRAALAMVDRFGAGPFFLNEHIRLAWGEHRGQPTRFVHSSAYGQWGEVMVELFRQVDDEPSPYRDMFAPDEEDLHHVAIMVDDLDAAFAHFERSGMPVVTRCGLRGADLVDFAFVDARGALGHMIELYPASAPLRAFYDRVRTAANGWDGREPLRPV
;
A
#
# COMPACT_ATOMS: atom_id res chain seq x y z
N MET A 1 4.09 -6.37 20.65
CA MET A 1 4.34 -5.79 19.32
C MET A 1 3.33 -4.68 19.10
N LYS A 2 3.74 -3.52 18.62
CA LYS A 2 2.84 -2.42 18.24
C LYS A 2 2.39 -2.63 16.79
N LEU A 3 1.09 -2.59 16.54
CA LEU A 3 0.46 -2.87 15.23
C LEU A 3 -0.50 -1.71 14.86
N ASP A 4 0.04 -0.48 14.86
CA ASP A 4 -0.73 0.70 14.50
C ASP A 4 -0.95 0.74 12.98
N VAL A 5 -2.19 0.94 12.58
CA VAL A 5 -2.53 1.21 11.18
C VAL A 5 -2.02 2.61 10.82
N VAL A 6 -1.21 2.66 9.76
CA VAL A 6 -0.60 3.91 9.26
C VAL A 6 -1.16 4.35 7.91
N GLN A 7 -1.87 3.45 7.21
CA GLN A 7 -2.40 3.69 5.86
C GLN A 7 -3.67 2.89 5.61
N LEU A 8 -4.58 3.48 4.84
CA LEU A 8 -5.70 2.80 4.19
C LEU A 8 -5.44 2.75 2.69
N ALA A 9 -5.58 1.59 2.05
CA ALA A 9 -5.28 1.44 0.64
C ALA A 9 -6.45 0.88 -0.15
N TYR A 10 -6.87 1.65 -1.16
CA TYR A 10 -8.00 1.31 -2.03
C TYR A 10 -7.50 0.91 -3.43
N HIS A 11 -7.97 -0.24 -3.90
CA HIS A 11 -7.85 -0.59 -5.31
C HIS A 11 -8.83 0.26 -6.12
N VAL A 12 -8.33 0.90 -7.18
CA VAL A 12 -9.11 1.80 -8.04
C VAL A 12 -8.79 1.57 -9.52
N ALA A 13 -9.75 1.77 -10.39
CA ALA A 13 -9.55 1.63 -11.83
C ALA A 13 -8.66 2.73 -12.41
N ASP A 14 -8.69 3.94 -11.84
CA ASP A 14 -7.90 5.11 -12.28
C ASP A 14 -7.44 5.91 -11.06
N ILE A 15 -6.13 5.87 -10.76
CA ILE A 15 -5.55 6.52 -9.58
C ILE A 15 -5.67 8.05 -9.61
N ARG A 16 -5.60 8.67 -10.81
CA ARG A 16 -5.68 10.13 -10.95
C ARG A 16 -7.11 10.62 -10.73
N ARG A 17 -8.09 9.96 -11.36
CA ARG A 17 -9.51 10.24 -11.16
C ARG A 17 -9.92 10.04 -9.71
N ALA A 18 -9.51 8.94 -9.10
CA ALA A 18 -9.82 8.64 -7.71
C ALA A 18 -9.19 9.66 -6.74
N ALA A 19 -7.92 10.05 -6.97
CA ALA A 19 -7.25 11.06 -6.16
C ALA A 19 -7.96 12.43 -6.23
N LEU A 20 -8.34 12.88 -7.43
CA LEU A 20 -9.11 14.13 -7.60
C LEU A 20 -10.47 14.05 -6.90
N ALA A 21 -11.14 12.90 -6.95
CA ALA A 21 -12.40 12.69 -6.25
C ALA A 21 -12.23 12.72 -4.71
N MET A 22 -11.11 12.19 -4.17
CA MET A 22 -10.78 12.29 -2.75
C MET A 22 -10.52 13.74 -2.32
N VAL A 23 -9.84 14.51 -3.16
CA VAL A 23 -9.63 15.95 -2.93
C VAL A 23 -10.96 16.69 -2.86
N ASP A 24 -11.81 16.52 -3.88
CA ASP A 24 -13.07 17.24 -4.00
C ASP A 24 -14.07 16.90 -2.88
N ARG A 25 -14.19 15.61 -2.55
CA ARG A 25 -15.23 15.13 -1.63
C ARG A 25 -14.83 15.15 -0.17
N PHE A 26 -13.54 14.95 0.12
CA PHE A 26 -13.06 14.73 1.48
C PHE A 26 -11.95 15.70 1.90
N GLY A 27 -11.45 16.55 0.99
CA GLY A 27 -10.32 17.42 1.27
C GLY A 27 -9.02 16.67 1.54
N ALA A 28 -8.92 15.42 1.11
CA ALA A 28 -7.72 14.60 1.26
C ALA A 28 -6.65 14.98 0.24
N GLY A 29 -5.39 14.96 0.60
CA GLY A 29 -4.28 15.27 -0.31
C GLY A 29 -3.28 16.26 0.26
N PRO A 30 -2.35 16.83 -0.56
CA PRO A 30 -2.16 16.51 -1.98
C PRO A 30 -1.72 15.07 -2.20
N PHE A 31 -1.90 14.52 -3.41
CA PHE A 31 -1.51 13.15 -3.74
C PHE A 31 -0.19 13.11 -4.51
N PHE A 32 0.72 12.26 -4.05
CA PHE A 32 2.00 11.96 -4.70
C PHE A 32 1.88 10.72 -5.56
N LEU A 33 2.11 10.88 -6.87
CA LEU A 33 1.97 9.81 -7.86
C LEU A 33 3.28 9.06 -8.06
N ASN A 34 3.26 7.75 -7.90
CA ASN A 34 4.34 6.84 -8.25
C ASN A 34 3.80 5.80 -9.22
N GLU A 35 4.10 5.97 -10.50
CA GLU A 35 3.52 5.16 -11.57
C GLU A 35 4.52 4.08 -12.01
N HIS A 36 4.00 2.90 -12.37
CA HIS A 36 4.77 1.76 -12.90
C HIS A 36 5.86 1.26 -11.93
N ILE A 37 5.50 1.12 -10.65
CA ILE A 37 6.38 0.54 -9.62
C ILE A 37 6.64 -0.92 -9.97
N ARG A 38 7.92 -1.24 -10.20
CA ARG A 38 8.39 -2.58 -10.60
C ARG A 38 9.08 -3.27 -9.44
N LEU A 39 8.80 -4.55 -9.26
CA LEU A 39 9.49 -5.37 -8.28
C LEU A 39 10.88 -5.76 -8.79
N ALA A 40 11.90 -5.67 -7.93
CA ALA A 40 13.19 -6.33 -8.17
C ALA A 40 13.05 -7.84 -8.00
N TRP A 41 12.24 -8.27 -7.01
CA TRP A 41 11.82 -9.65 -6.82
C TRP A 41 10.46 -9.70 -6.12
N GLY A 42 9.79 -10.84 -6.20
CA GLY A 42 8.55 -11.08 -5.49
C GLY A 42 8.19 -12.56 -5.45
N GLU A 43 7.51 -12.94 -4.40
CA GLU A 43 6.88 -14.24 -4.22
C GLU A 43 5.42 -14.02 -3.80
N HIS A 44 4.50 -14.69 -4.45
CA HIS A 44 3.08 -14.70 -4.11
C HIS A 44 2.59 -16.14 -4.03
N ARG A 45 2.04 -16.55 -2.87
CA ARG A 45 1.58 -17.92 -2.60
C ARG A 45 2.60 -19.00 -2.97
N GLY A 46 3.87 -18.76 -2.65
CA GLY A 46 4.98 -19.69 -2.92
C GLY A 46 5.43 -19.74 -4.39
N GLN A 47 4.94 -18.86 -5.24
CA GLN A 47 5.37 -18.76 -6.63
C GLN A 47 6.01 -17.40 -6.93
N PRO A 48 7.05 -17.35 -7.78
CA PRO A 48 7.63 -16.08 -8.21
C PRO A 48 6.59 -15.19 -8.88
N THR A 49 6.65 -13.88 -8.60
CA THR A 49 5.80 -12.87 -9.25
C THR A 49 6.60 -11.60 -9.54
N ARG A 50 6.14 -10.82 -10.51
CA ARG A 50 6.75 -9.54 -10.94
C ARG A 50 5.70 -8.49 -11.29
N PHE A 51 4.57 -8.52 -10.61
CA PHE A 51 3.49 -7.56 -10.89
C PHE A 51 3.98 -6.11 -10.83
N VAL A 52 3.38 -5.29 -11.68
CA VAL A 52 3.63 -3.84 -11.74
C VAL A 52 2.38 -3.13 -11.26
N HIS A 53 2.54 -2.17 -10.38
CA HIS A 53 1.43 -1.36 -9.89
C HIS A 53 1.75 0.13 -9.97
N SER A 54 0.73 0.95 -9.87
CA SER A 54 0.84 2.40 -9.75
C SER A 54 0.06 2.87 -8.54
N SER A 55 0.59 3.84 -7.81
CA SER A 55 -0.01 4.34 -6.57
C SER A 55 -0.05 5.85 -6.52
N ALA A 56 -1.04 6.39 -5.82
CA ALA A 56 -1.15 7.78 -5.43
C ALA A 56 -1.30 7.84 -3.90
N TYR A 57 -0.40 8.55 -3.24
CA TYR A 57 -0.33 8.65 -1.78
C TYR A 57 -0.74 10.04 -1.32
N GLY A 58 -1.78 10.15 -0.50
CA GLY A 58 -2.26 11.41 0.06
C GLY A 58 -2.53 11.31 1.55
N GLN A 59 -2.77 12.45 2.20
CA GLN A 59 -3.16 12.50 3.60
C GLN A 59 -4.67 12.70 3.70
N TRP A 60 -5.33 11.91 4.55
CA TRP A 60 -6.73 12.04 4.90
C TRP A 60 -6.89 12.10 6.42
N GLY A 61 -6.99 13.30 6.96
CA GLY A 61 -6.89 13.51 8.41
C GLY A 61 -5.54 13.03 8.94
N GLU A 62 -5.54 12.16 9.93
CA GLU A 62 -4.32 11.63 10.55
C GLU A 62 -3.74 10.39 9.85
N VAL A 63 -4.41 9.86 8.83
CA VAL A 63 -4.02 8.60 8.15
C VAL A 63 -3.61 8.88 6.72
N MET A 64 -2.55 8.23 6.25
CA MET A 64 -2.22 8.19 4.83
C MET A 64 -3.29 7.37 4.08
N VAL A 65 -3.70 7.83 2.91
CA VAL A 65 -4.49 7.04 1.98
C VAL A 65 -3.67 6.75 0.74
N GLU A 66 -3.69 5.50 0.33
CA GLU A 66 -3.15 5.04 -0.94
C GLU A 66 -4.30 4.67 -1.88
N LEU A 67 -4.21 5.14 -3.12
CA LEU A 67 -5.06 4.74 -4.22
C LEU A 67 -4.17 4.02 -5.21
N PHE A 68 -4.41 2.74 -5.48
CA PHE A 68 -3.51 1.97 -6.32
C PHE A 68 -4.25 1.12 -7.34
N ARG A 69 -3.52 0.75 -8.40
CA ARG A 69 -3.96 -0.24 -9.40
C ARG A 69 -2.80 -1.10 -9.86
N GLN A 70 -3.05 -2.35 -10.15
CA GLN A 70 -2.11 -3.18 -10.91
C GLN A 70 -2.27 -2.88 -12.40
N VAL A 71 -1.14 -2.81 -13.14
CA VAL A 71 -1.13 -2.44 -14.57
C VAL A 71 -0.88 -3.61 -15.52
N ASP A 72 -0.67 -4.80 -14.98
CA ASP A 72 -0.49 -6.06 -15.70
C ASP A 72 -1.43 -7.16 -15.15
N ASP A 73 -1.29 -8.39 -15.64
CA ASP A 73 -2.11 -9.55 -15.25
C ASP A 73 -1.33 -10.58 -14.43
N GLU A 74 -0.15 -10.22 -13.90
CA GLU A 74 0.64 -11.09 -13.05
C GLU A 74 -0.10 -11.45 -11.75
N PRO A 75 0.07 -12.69 -11.24
CA PRO A 75 -0.50 -13.08 -9.94
C PRO A 75 -0.01 -12.17 -8.82
N SER A 76 -0.92 -11.69 -7.98
CA SER A 76 -0.62 -10.72 -6.93
C SER A 76 -1.64 -10.77 -5.81
N PRO A 77 -1.37 -10.18 -4.63
CA PRO A 77 -2.36 -10.01 -3.59
C PRO A 77 -3.55 -9.14 -4.06
N TYR A 78 -3.32 -8.26 -5.03
CA TYR A 78 -4.36 -7.39 -5.60
C TYR A 78 -5.38 -8.20 -6.40
N ARG A 79 -4.89 -9.10 -7.27
CA ARG A 79 -5.73 -10.00 -8.07
C ARG A 79 -6.40 -11.12 -7.27
N ASP A 80 -5.94 -11.39 -6.05
CA ASP A 80 -6.64 -12.27 -5.11
C ASP A 80 -8.00 -11.70 -4.66
N MET A 81 -8.18 -10.38 -4.74
CA MET A 81 -9.36 -9.68 -4.25
C MET A 81 -10.18 -9.03 -5.37
N PHE A 82 -9.52 -8.42 -6.37
CA PHE A 82 -10.22 -7.53 -7.31
C PHE A 82 -9.86 -7.80 -8.77
N ALA A 83 -10.87 -7.76 -9.63
CA ALA A 83 -10.68 -7.58 -11.06
C ALA A 83 -10.15 -6.15 -11.36
N PRO A 84 -9.61 -5.90 -12.57
CA PRO A 84 -8.98 -4.60 -12.91
C PRO A 84 -9.87 -3.37 -12.75
N ASP A 85 -11.17 -3.51 -12.86
CA ASP A 85 -12.19 -2.45 -12.83
C ASP A 85 -12.99 -2.39 -11.51
N GLU A 86 -12.73 -3.32 -10.58
CA GLU A 86 -13.35 -3.29 -9.26
C GLU A 86 -12.62 -2.31 -8.34
N GLU A 87 -13.38 -1.57 -7.54
CA GLU A 87 -12.86 -0.53 -6.65
C GLU A 87 -13.36 -0.78 -5.22
N ASP A 88 -12.46 -1.01 -4.25
CA ASP A 88 -12.79 -1.10 -2.82
C ASP A 88 -11.53 -1.05 -1.94
N LEU A 89 -11.71 -1.08 -0.61
CA LEU A 89 -10.64 -1.22 0.36
C LEU A 89 -9.94 -2.57 0.17
N HIS A 90 -8.66 -2.54 -0.15
CA HIS A 90 -7.87 -3.75 -0.33
C HIS A 90 -7.06 -4.11 0.92
N HIS A 91 -6.41 -3.14 1.54
CA HIS A 91 -5.58 -3.40 2.71
C HIS A 91 -5.47 -2.19 3.63
N VAL A 92 -5.07 -2.48 4.86
CA VAL A 92 -4.48 -1.51 5.77
C VAL A 92 -2.98 -1.78 5.88
N ALA A 93 -2.15 -0.75 6.03
CA ALA A 93 -0.72 -0.94 6.21
C ALA A 93 -0.28 -0.71 7.66
N ILE A 94 0.71 -1.49 8.08
CA ILE A 94 1.32 -1.46 9.41
C ILE A 94 2.83 -1.43 9.25
N MET A 95 3.50 -0.49 9.92
CA MET A 95 4.96 -0.48 10.03
C MET A 95 5.41 -1.28 11.24
N VAL A 96 6.34 -2.20 11.04
CA VAL A 96 6.90 -3.06 12.09
C VAL A 96 8.42 -2.95 12.16
N ASP A 97 8.97 -3.01 13.36
CA ASP A 97 10.43 -2.96 13.56
C ASP A 97 11.11 -4.31 13.26
N ASP A 98 10.34 -5.41 13.36
CA ASP A 98 10.80 -6.78 13.11
C ASP A 98 9.77 -7.53 12.27
N LEU A 99 10.07 -7.70 10.96
CA LEU A 99 9.21 -8.41 10.02
C LEU A 99 9.04 -9.89 10.36
N ASP A 100 10.11 -10.58 10.80
CA ASP A 100 10.04 -12.01 11.09
C ASP A 100 9.14 -12.27 12.29
N ALA A 101 9.26 -11.43 13.33
CA ALA A 101 8.36 -11.49 14.49
C ALA A 101 6.91 -11.17 14.10
N ALA A 102 6.68 -10.24 13.18
CA ALA A 102 5.35 -9.92 12.66
C ALA A 102 4.78 -11.08 11.85
N PHE A 103 5.55 -11.67 10.94
CA PHE A 103 5.14 -12.86 10.17
C PHE A 103 4.73 -14.00 11.11
N ALA A 104 5.58 -14.35 12.07
CA ALA A 104 5.28 -15.39 13.05
C ALA A 104 4.03 -15.08 13.90
N HIS A 105 3.76 -13.81 14.20
CA HIS A 105 2.55 -13.39 14.92
C HIS A 105 1.28 -13.64 14.11
N PHE A 106 1.25 -13.19 12.85
CA PHE A 106 0.08 -13.35 11.99
C PHE A 106 -0.16 -14.82 11.60
N GLU A 107 0.89 -15.57 11.29
CA GLU A 107 0.82 -17.01 11.02
C GLU A 107 0.19 -17.79 12.19
N ARG A 108 0.63 -17.53 13.43
CA ARG A 108 0.03 -18.15 14.63
C ARG A 108 -1.43 -17.74 14.87
N SER A 109 -1.83 -16.60 14.34
CA SER A 109 -3.19 -16.09 14.42
C SER A 109 -4.08 -16.61 13.28
N GLY A 110 -3.57 -17.53 12.44
CA GLY A 110 -4.31 -18.09 11.30
C GLY A 110 -4.43 -17.15 10.10
N MET A 111 -3.61 -16.12 10.05
CA MET A 111 -3.53 -15.17 8.95
C MET A 111 -2.18 -15.33 8.24
N PRO A 112 -2.10 -16.10 7.14
CA PRO A 112 -0.83 -16.43 6.49
C PRO A 112 -0.24 -15.23 5.75
N VAL A 113 1.11 -15.17 5.71
CA VAL A 113 1.85 -14.26 4.83
C VAL A 113 1.84 -14.84 3.41
N VAL A 114 1.10 -14.22 2.51
CA VAL A 114 0.86 -14.72 1.14
C VAL A 114 1.76 -14.06 0.09
N THR A 115 2.36 -12.92 0.40
CA THR A 115 3.22 -12.18 -0.55
C THR A 115 4.39 -11.56 0.17
N ARG A 116 5.58 -11.62 -0.46
CA ARG A 116 6.78 -10.88 -0.07
C ARG A 116 7.39 -10.25 -1.29
N CYS A 117 7.74 -8.97 -1.21
CA CYS A 117 8.24 -8.20 -2.34
C CYS A 117 9.43 -7.32 -1.96
N GLY A 118 10.35 -7.16 -2.91
CA GLY A 118 11.45 -6.22 -2.82
C GLY A 118 11.53 -5.31 -4.04
N LEU A 119 11.79 -4.04 -3.79
CA LEU A 119 11.93 -2.99 -4.82
C LEU A 119 13.39 -2.75 -5.21
N ARG A 120 14.34 -3.11 -4.34
CA ARG A 120 15.74 -2.71 -4.42
C ARG A 120 16.71 -3.86 -4.20
N GLY A 121 16.78 -4.78 -5.12
CA GLY A 121 17.75 -5.89 -5.05
C GLY A 121 17.18 -7.19 -4.48
N ALA A 122 17.98 -8.25 -4.54
CA ALA A 122 17.60 -9.57 -4.09
C ALA A 122 17.56 -9.62 -2.55
N ASP A 123 16.65 -10.38 -2.02
CA ASP A 123 16.54 -10.79 -0.61
C ASP A 123 16.13 -9.70 0.41
N LEU A 124 15.90 -8.44 -0.02
CA LEU A 124 15.36 -7.42 0.87
C LEU A 124 13.83 -7.34 0.71
N VAL A 125 13.09 -7.62 1.77
CA VAL A 125 11.63 -7.42 1.80
C VAL A 125 11.36 -5.94 2.08
N ASP A 126 10.83 -5.23 1.08
CA ASP A 126 10.37 -3.85 1.23
C ASP A 126 8.91 -3.79 1.70
N PHE A 127 8.09 -4.79 1.33
CA PHE A 127 6.71 -4.96 1.81
C PHE A 127 6.23 -6.42 1.68
N ALA A 128 5.24 -6.77 2.49
CA ALA A 128 4.62 -8.09 2.47
C ALA A 128 3.12 -8.00 2.73
N PHE A 129 2.35 -8.99 2.24
CA PHE A 129 0.91 -9.06 2.49
C PHE A 129 0.53 -10.28 3.32
N VAL A 130 -0.28 -10.03 4.31
CA VAL A 130 -0.95 -11.03 5.16
C VAL A 130 -2.39 -11.18 4.68
N ASP A 131 -2.83 -12.41 4.45
CA ASP A 131 -4.23 -12.70 4.09
C ASP A 131 -5.11 -12.65 5.35
N ALA A 132 -5.67 -11.48 5.63
CA ALA A 132 -6.59 -11.25 6.73
C ALA A 132 -8.07 -11.24 6.30
N ARG A 133 -8.37 -11.62 5.04
CA ARG A 133 -9.73 -11.57 4.48
C ARG A 133 -10.75 -12.36 5.29
N GLY A 134 -10.36 -13.51 5.83
CA GLY A 134 -11.24 -14.33 6.66
C GLY A 134 -11.64 -13.68 7.99
N ALA A 135 -10.80 -12.79 8.52
CA ALA A 135 -11.03 -12.11 9.80
C ALA A 135 -11.55 -10.69 9.63
N LEU A 136 -11.03 -9.95 8.64
CA LEU A 136 -11.25 -8.51 8.48
C LEU A 136 -11.91 -8.13 7.15
N GLY A 137 -12.00 -9.04 6.19
CA GLY A 137 -12.52 -8.78 4.85
C GLY A 137 -11.50 -8.14 3.89
N HIS A 138 -10.28 -7.83 4.35
CA HIS A 138 -9.23 -7.20 3.57
C HIS A 138 -7.85 -7.78 3.92
N MET A 139 -6.82 -7.45 3.14
CA MET A 139 -5.42 -7.78 3.43
C MET A 139 -4.82 -6.84 4.49
N ILE A 140 -3.69 -7.24 5.07
CA ILE A 140 -2.80 -6.36 5.85
C ILE A 140 -1.48 -6.28 5.11
N GLU A 141 -0.98 -5.09 4.85
CA GLU A 141 0.36 -4.87 4.34
C GLU A 141 1.33 -4.58 5.49
N LEU A 142 2.47 -5.24 5.47
CA LEU A 142 3.54 -5.07 6.46
C LEU A 142 4.75 -4.40 5.81
N TYR A 143 5.18 -3.30 6.40
CA TYR A 143 6.39 -2.59 6.03
C TYR A 143 7.46 -2.70 7.13
N PRO A 144 8.74 -2.94 6.78
CA PRO A 144 9.81 -2.66 7.71
C PRO A 144 9.86 -1.15 8.01
N ALA A 145 9.90 -0.78 9.28
CA ALA A 145 9.88 0.61 9.75
C ALA A 145 11.22 1.32 9.46
N SER A 146 11.59 1.41 8.18
CA SER A 146 12.84 2.02 7.71
C SER A 146 12.79 3.55 7.76
N ALA A 147 13.97 4.19 7.92
CA ALA A 147 14.06 5.64 7.92
C ALA A 147 13.58 6.29 6.60
N PRO A 148 13.88 5.75 5.39
CA PRO A 148 13.34 6.29 4.14
C PRO A 148 11.82 6.23 4.06
N LEU A 149 11.21 5.13 4.52
CA LEU A 149 9.76 4.98 4.50
C LEU A 149 9.08 5.98 5.46
N ARG A 150 9.60 6.10 6.68
CA ARG A 150 9.10 7.10 7.65
C ARG A 150 9.22 8.53 7.10
N ALA A 151 10.34 8.87 6.45
CA ALA A 151 10.53 10.18 5.83
C ALA A 151 9.52 10.44 4.71
N PHE A 152 9.16 9.40 3.93
CA PHE A 152 8.12 9.52 2.90
C PHE A 152 6.74 9.82 3.52
N TYR A 153 6.35 9.09 4.57
CA TYR A 153 5.10 9.33 5.28
C TYR A 153 5.05 10.73 5.90
N ASP A 154 6.17 11.17 6.50
CA ASP A 154 6.30 12.53 7.05
C ASP A 154 6.19 13.61 5.96
N ARG A 155 6.74 13.37 4.78
CA ARG A 155 6.60 14.26 3.61
C ARG A 155 5.15 14.41 3.19
N VAL A 156 4.41 13.30 3.05
CA VAL A 156 2.99 13.31 2.65
C VAL A 156 2.16 14.06 3.69
N ARG A 157 2.34 13.75 4.97
CA ARG A 157 1.66 14.41 6.09
C ARG A 157 1.96 15.91 6.14
N THR A 158 3.23 16.28 6.00
CA THR A 158 3.66 17.70 6.04
C THR A 158 3.09 18.50 4.87
N ALA A 159 3.02 17.87 3.69
CA ALA A 159 2.47 18.53 2.50
C ALA A 159 0.96 18.84 2.61
N ALA A 160 0.25 18.12 3.47
CA ALA A 160 -1.16 18.36 3.74
C ALA A 160 -1.40 19.50 4.74
N ASN A 161 -0.42 19.86 5.55
CA ASN A 161 -0.55 20.91 6.55
C ASN A 161 -0.74 22.29 5.89
N GLY A 162 -1.93 22.86 6.05
CA GLY A 162 -2.29 24.17 5.48
C GLY A 162 -2.36 24.18 3.95
N TRP A 163 -2.50 23.01 3.32
CA TRP A 163 -2.65 22.91 1.87
C TRP A 163 -3.94 23.59 1.40
N ASP A 164 -3.82 24.39 0.35
CA ASP A 164 -4.89 25.25 -0.19
C ASP A 164 -5.69 24.64 -1.35
N GLY A 165 -5.47 23.33 -1.62
CA GLY A 165 -6.10 22.61 -2.73
C GLY A 165 -5.40 22.74 -4.08
N ARG A 166 -4.34 23.55 -4.19
CA ARG A 166 -3.60 23.71 -5.45
C ARG A 166 -2.61 22.57 -5.69
N GLU A 167 -2.36 22.28 -6.97
CA GLU A 167 -1.48 21.18 -7.37
C GLU A 167 -1.80 19.88 -6.62
N PRO A 168 -3.05 19.37 -6.78
CA PRO A 168 -3.52 18.22 -6.02
C PRO A 168 -2.80 16.92 -6.38
N LEU A 169 -2.20 16.84 -7.57
CA LEU A 169 -1.40 15.69 -8.03
C LEU A 169 0.05 16.14 -8.23
N ARG A 170 0.97 15.46 -7.55
CA ARG A 170 2.40 15.78 -7.54
C ARG A 170 3.24 14.53 -7.87
N PRO A 171 4.41 14.65 -8.48
CA PRO A 171 5.34 13.52 -8.58
C PRO A 171 5.94 13.17 -7.21
N VAL A 172 6.31 11.90 -7.03
CA VAL A 172 7.05 11.42 -5.83
C VAL A 172 8.44 12.03 -5.74
#